data_09302951d7a5ec4981ec2ea80e59048d
#
_entry.id   09302951d7a5ec4981ec2ea80e59048d
#
_cell.length_a   1.000
_cell.length_b   1.000
_cell.length_c   1.000
_cell.angle_alpha   90.00
_cell.angle_beta   90.00
_cell.angle_gamma   90.00
#
_symmetry.space_group_name_H-M   'P 1'
#
loop_
_entity.id
_entity.type
_entity.pdbx_description
1 polymer ?
#
loop_
_entity_poly.entity_id
_entity_poly.type
_entity_poly.pdbx_seq_one_letter_code
_entity_poly.pdbx_strand_id
1 'polypeptide(L)'
;MAFSAAVLFGCGGKDDPSPGPVINGGGDTPAPERFDIGSTLPAWEEGYLDIHCINGGRGEAFYYILPDGTTMLIDAAGAPPNELYDYGSDAKGVASKPSVNINSGKVIVNYIKHFAPSVAGGKLDYFVSSHYHGDHIGSWRSEYNKFGWTPYDKEGNPVSSINLNNGGFLLNGIAEVGMSIPITKVLDRGDWNNPPSSEYNTDSGNKRYQLYLNFLDYSKRKYGTVREAFNVGQTDQIVLKHDPAKYSGFKVRSVAAGGHVWTGSGTSSTTDFPSADELLKNQSTYNLGENHLSCVLLLQYGNFDMFTGGDVQYNDASKYPWKHVEKKMASVLKKVEVMKASHHSTANTNSTELLSVLKPDVYIAGVWRTVQPNPATLQRVLTANPNTKIFTTNLDASNVTTLTAAGINPATFGCTGGHVVVRVANGGKKYWVLVLDDSDEQYKVVKKVGPLACM
;
A
#
# COMPACT_ATOMS: atom_id res chain seq x y z
N MET A 1 -1.88 76.74 -6.95
CA MET A 1 -2.63 77.20 -8.11
C MET A 1 -3.54 76.02 -8.45
N ALA A 2 -4.80 75.91 -7.96
CA ALA A 2 -5.98 76.62 -8.40
C ALA A 2 -6.26 76.31 -9.90
N PHE A 3 -7.35 75.70 -10.34
CA PHE A 3 -8.78 75.90 -10.18
C PHE A 3 -9.49 74.70 -10.83
N SER A 4 -10.55 74.10 -10.24
CA SER A 4 -12.01 74.42 -10.35
C SER A 4 -12.65 73.88 -11.61
N ALA A 5 -13.58 72.96 -11.50
CA ALA A 5 -15.00 73.00 -11.19
C ALA A 5 -15.89 73.22 -12.41
N ALA A 6 -16.90 72.42 -12.55
CA ALA A 6 -18.34 72.72 -12.71
C ALA A 6 -19.09 71.57 -13.35
N VAL A 7 -20.01 70.85 -12.76
CA VAL A 7 -21.43 71.02 -12.51
C VAL A 7 -22.27 71.36 -13.74
N LEU A 8 -23.24 70.48 -14.08
CA LEU A 8 -24.67 70.79 -14.20
C LEU A 8 -25.54 69.59 -14.70
N PHE A 9 -26.43 69.17 -13.87
CA PHE A 9 -27.90 68.97 -13.98
C PHE A 9 -28.52 68.39 -15.24
N GLY A 10 -29.41 67.42 -15.01
CA GLY A 10 -30.51 67.06 -15.89
C GLY A 10 -31.37 65.94 -15.32
N CYS A 11 -32.52 66.27 -14.80
CA CYS A 11 -33.58 65.42 -14.23
C CYS A 11 -34.27 64.51 -15.26
N GLY A 12 -34.84 63.44 -14.75
CA GLY A 12 -35.99 62.77 -15.39
C GLY A 12 -36.16 61.31 -14.97
N GLY A 13 -36.97 61.05 -13.99
CA GLY A 13 -37.25 59.73 -13.46
C GLY A 13 -38.13 58.83 -14.30
N LYS A 14 -38.11 57.57 -13.95
CA LYS A 14 -39.28 56.69 -13.78
C LYS A 14 -38.83 55.43 -13.11
N ASP A 15 -39.51 55.11 -12.03
CA ASP A 15 -39.35 53.88 -11.25
C ASP A 15 -39.73 52.67 -12.11
N ASP A 16 -38.81 51.72 -12.22
CA ASP A 16 -39.10 50.34 -12.59
C ASP A 16 -38.60 49.43 -11.44
N PRO A 17 -39.37 48.42 -11.02
CA PRO A 17 -38.97 47.60 -9.87
C PRO A 17 -37.78 46.73 -10.20
N SER A 18 -36.77 46.87 -9.38
CA SER A 18 -35.58 46.02 -9.36
C SER A 18 -35.99 44.53 -9.24
N PRO A 19 -35.51 43.63 -10.15
CA PRO A 19 -35.66 42.22 -9.94
C PRO A 19 -34.80 41.83 -8.74
N GLY A 20 -35.45 41.13 -7.77
CA GLY A 20 -34.80 40.56 -6.60
C GLY A 20 -33.63 39.66 -6.97
N PRO A 21 -32.72 39.39 -6.02
CA PRO A 21 -31.53 38.58 -6.29
C PRO A 21 -31.98 37.20 -6.77
N VAL A 22 -31.59 36.88 -8.00
CA VAL A 22 -31.63 35.52 -8.54
C VAL A 22 -30.64 34.72 -7.68
N ILE A 23 -31.15 33.92 -6.75
CA ILE A 23 -30.41 32.86 -6.12
C ILE A 23 -30.16 31.84 -7.23
N ASN A 24 -29.04 31.99 -7.94
CA ASN A 24 -28.48 30.90 -8.71
C ASN A 24 -28.10 29.82 -7.70
N GLY A 25 -28.96 28.84 -7.56
CA GLY A 25 -28.60 27.54 -7.05
C GLY A 25 -27.55 26.96 -8.00
N GLY A 26 -26.28 27.34 -7.77
CA GLY A 26 -25.15 26.69 -8.38
C GLY A 26 -25.14 25.25 -7.87
N GLY A 27 -25.79 24.37 -8.61
CA GLY A 27 -25.47 22.96 -8.52
C GLY A 27 -23.97 22.88 -8.86
N ASP A 28 -23.16 22.46 -7.89
CA ASP A 28 -21.79 22.06 -8.11
C ASP A 28 -21.80 20.97 -9.19
N THR A 29 -21.65 21.39 -10.42
CA THR A 29 -21.30 20.48 -11.51
C THR A 29 -19.83 20.12 -11.19
N PRO A 30 -19.51 18.89 -10.78
CA PRO A 30 -18.14 18.52 -10.53
C PRO A 30 -17.33 18.85 -11.76
N ALA A 31 -16.18 19.51 -11.60
CA ALA A 31 -15.25 19.74 -12.70
C ALA A 31 -15.07 18.43 -13.47
N PRO A 32 -15.07 18.44 -14.82
CA PRO A 32 -14.94 17.21 -15.58
C PRO A 32 -13.66 16.51 -15.15
N GLU A 33 -13.80 15.26 -14.66
CA GLU A 33 -12.71 14.40 -14.19
C GLU A 33 -11.80 14.09 -15.37
N ARG A 34 -10.83 14.97 -15.62
CA ARG A 34 -9.89 14.91 -16.73
C ARG A 34 -8.62 14.19 -16.29
N PHE A 35 -8.55 12.94 -16.62
CA PHE A 35 -7.32 12.13 -16.53
C PHE A 35 -6.85 11.87 -17.96
N ASP A 36 -6.26 12.88 -18.61
CA ASP A 36 -5.88 12.78 -20.01
C ASP A 36 -4.55 12.01 -20.13
N ILE A 37 -4.50 11.05 -21.05
CA ILE A 37 -3.27 10.32 -21.36
C ILE A 37 -2.21 11.32 -21.85
N GLY A 38 -0.98 11.21 -21.33
CA GLY A 38 0.14 12.12 -21.60
C GLY A 38 0.21 13.33 -20.66
N SER A 39 -0.82 13.60 -19.84
CA SER A 39 -0.77 14.66 -18.82
C SER A 39 -0.28 14.10 -17.47
N THR A 40 0.15 14.98 -16.59
CA THR A 40 0.38 14.63 -15.17
C THR A 40 -0.96 14.31 -14.50
N LEU A 41 -0.95 13.38 -13.55
CA LEU A 41 -2.13 13.13 -12.72
C LEU A 41 -2.47 14.41 -11.95
N PRO A 42 -3.72 14.92 -12.03
CA PRO A 42 -4.14 16.05 -11.21
C PRO A 42 -3.88 15.78 -9.72
N ALA A 43 -3.50 16.83 -8.99
CA ALA A 43 -3.32 16.74 -7.54
C ALA A 43 -4.57 16.12 -6.88
N TRP A 44 -4.37 15.47 -5.74
CA TRP A 44 -5.47 15.00 -4.93
C TRP A 44 -6.35 16.17 -4.50
N GLU A 45 -7.65 15.98 -4.54
CA GLU A 45 -8.65 16.91 -4.07
C GLU A 45 -9.45 16.33 -2.90
N GLU A 46 -9.89 17.17 -1.99
CA GLU A 46 -10.65 16.76 -0.83
C GLU A 46 -11.90 15.96 -1.20
N GLY A 47 -12.11 14.84 -0.54
CA GLY A 47 -13.19 13.89 -0.80
C GLY A 47 -12.78 12.72 -1.70
N TYR A 48 -11.69 12.83 -2.45
CA TYR A 48 -11.15 11.68 -3.20
C TYR A 48 -10.34 10.77 -2.28
N LEU A 49 -10.41 9.47 -2.54
CA LEU A 49 -9.48 8.48 -1.98
C LEU A 49 -8.53 8.06 -3.10
N ASP A 50 -7.25 8.31 -2.92
CA ASP A 50 -6.21 7.83 -3.83
C ASP A 50 -5.44 6.67 -3.22
N ILE A 51 -5.20 5.64 -4.02
CA ILE A 51 -4.45 4.44 -3.65
C ILE A 51 -3.40 4.20 -4.71
N HIS A 52 -2.13 4.36 -4.36
CA HIS A 52 -1.01 4.29 -5.28
C HIS A 52 -0.17 3.04 -5.00
N CYS A 53 -0.16 2.07 -5.92
CA CYS A 53 0.81 0.98 -5.93
C CYS A 53 2.08 1.49 -6.60
N ILE A 54 3.11 1.74 -5.81
CA ILE A 54 4.37 2.34 -6.28
C ILE A 54 5.29 1.26 -6.84
N ASN A 55 5.73 1.40 -8.09
CA ASN A 55 6.74 0.54 -8.67
C ASN A 55 8.14 0.96 -8.20
N GLY A 56 8.58 0.42 -7.07
CA GLY A 56 9.95 0.60 -6.55
C GLY A 56 10.93 -0.48 -7.00
N GLY A 57 10.43 -1.56 -7.62
CA GLY A 57 11.23 -2.66 -8.16
C GLY A 57 11.92 -3.58 -7.14
N ARG A 58 11.72 -3.37 -5.83
CA ARG A 58 12.45 -4.11 -4.76
C ARG A 58 11.55 -4.56 -3.60
N GLY A 59 10.32 -4.82 -3.87
CA GLY A 59 9.31 -5.17 -2.90
C GLY A 59 8.04 -4.37 -3.14
N GLU A 60 7.28 -4.13 -2.10
CA GLU A 60 5.96 -3.54 -2.21
C GLU A 60 5.88 -2.20 -1.46
N ALA A 61 5.09 -1.28 -2.00
CA ALA A 61 4.71 -0.04 -1.34
C ALA A 61 3.37 0.45 -1.87
N PHE A 62 2.41 0.64 -0.98
CA PHE A 62 1.11 1.22 -1.29
C PHE A 62 0.91 2.50 -0.50
N TYR A 63 0.84 3.63 -1.20
CA TYR A 63 0.60 4.94 -0.61
C TYR A 63 -0.87 5.33 -0.78
N TYR A 64 -1.49 5.80 0.30
CA TYR A 64 -2.89 6.18 0.35
C TYR A 64 -3.00 7.65 0.74
N ILE A 65 -3.87 8.38 0.03
CA ILE A 65 -4.36 9.70 0.44
C ILE A 65 -5.85 9.53 0.71
N LEU A 66 -6.23 9.59 1.98
CA LEU A 66 -7.59 9.34 2.44
C LEU A 66 -8.48 10.55 2.16
N PRO A 67 -9.82 10.43 2.27
CA PRO A 67 -10.76 11.46 1.82
C PRO A 67 -10.59 12.85 2.43
N ASP A 68 -9.96 12.98 3.58
CA ASP A 68 -9.66 14.25 4.24
C ASP A 68 -8.19 14.69 4.11
N GLY A 69 -7.41 13.97 3.29
CA GLY A 69 -5.98 14.21 3.13
C GLY A 69 -5.07 13.53 4.16
N THR A 70 -5.62 12.73 5.07
CA THR A 70 -4.82 11.82 5.92
C THR A 70 -4.00 10.88 5.04
N THR A 71 -2.75 10.66 5.40
CA THR A 71 -1.82 9.87 4.60
C THR A 71 -1.44 8.56 5.27
N MET A 72 -1.35 7.49 4.47
CA MET A 72 -0.93 6.17 4.92
C MET A 72 -0.01 5.52 3.89
N LEU A 73 1.07 4.88 4.36
CA LEU A 73 1.91 4.01 3.55
C LEU A 73 1.83 2.59 4.13
N ILE A 74 1.47 1.62 3.29
CA ILE A 74 1.59 0.20 3.62
C ILE A 74 2.83 -0.31 2.93
N ASP A 75 3.79 -0.78 3.73
CA ASP A 75 5.09 -1.29 3.34
C ASP A 75 6.00 -0.27 2.63
N ALA A 76 7.28 -0.53 2.68
CA ALA A 76 8.32 0.28 2.06
C ALA A 76 9.42 -0.64 1.54
N ALA A 77 9.33 -1.02 0.29
CA ALA A 77 10.23 -1.92 -0.40
C ALA A 77 11.71 -1.72 -0.01
N GLY A 78 12.43 -2.80 0.25
CA GLY A 78 13.82 -2.75 0.70
C GLY A 78 14.62 -4.01 0.40
N ALA A 79 14.16 -4.83 -0.57
CA ALA A 79 14.92 -5.98 -1.04
C ALA A 79 16.22 -5.54 -1.75
N PRO A 80 17.30 -6.34 -1.71
CA PRO A 80 18.54 -6.03 -2.39
C PRO A 80 18.36 -5.91 -3.91
N PRO A 81 19.19 -5.12 -4.60
CA PRO A 81 19.24 -5.07 -6.06
C PRO A 81 19.53 -6.45 -6.68
N ASN A 82 18.96 -6.69 -7.86
CA ASN A 82 18.98 -7.96 -8.57
C ASN A 82 20.30 -8.58 -8.88
N GLU A 83 21.17 -7.76 -9.38
CA GLU A 83 22.45 -8.21 -9.93
C GLU A 83 23.33 -8.85 -8.85
N LEU A 84 22.96 -8.67 -7.59
CA LEU A 84 23.72 -9.10 -6.42
C LEU A 84 22.95 -10.09 -5.52
N TYR A 85 21.70 -10.43 -5.87
CA TYR A 85 20.90 -11.33 -5.05
C TYR A 85 20.10 -12.30 -5.88
N ASP A 86 20.48 -13.57 -5.80
CA ASP A 86 19.78 -14.69 -6.41
C ASP A 86 18.82 -15.30 -5.38
N TYR A 87 17.53 -15.25 -5.70
CA TYR A 87 16.48 -15.90 -4.88
C TYR A 87 16.26 -17.37 -5.30
N GLY A 88 17.26 -17.98 -5.92
CA GLY A 88 17.19 -19.27 -6.59
C GLY A 88 17.27 -19.10 -8.11
N SER A 89 17.58 -20.16 -8.82
CA SER A 89 17.93 -20.15 -10.25
C SER A 89 16.93 -19.46 -11.17
N ASP A 90 15.63 -19.39 -10.77
CA ASP A 90 14.55 -18.96 -11.65
C ASP A 90 13.83 -17.68 -11.21
N ALA A 91 14.24 -17.05 -10.12
CA ALA A 91 13.51 -15.94 -9.51
C ALA A 91 14.39 -14.73 -9.25
N LYS A 92 14.77 -14.05 -10.31
CA LYS A 92 15.50 -12.77 -10.21
C LYS A 92 14.52 -11.64 -9.87
N GLY A 93 14.98 -10.63 -9.15
CA GLY A 93 14.20 -9.42 -8.98
C GLY A 93 14.14 -8.61 -10.29
N VAL A 94 13.17 -7.76 -10.50
CA VAL A 94 13.09 -6.84 -11.63
C VAL A 94 13.93 -5.57 -11.38
N ALA A 95 14.29 -4.87 -12.44
CA ALA A 95 15.04 -3.63 -12.34
C ALA A 95 14.26 -2.55 -11.60
N SER A 96 14.90 -1.81 -10.70
CA SER A 96 14.30 -0.63 -10.07
C SER A 96 14.02 0.46 -11.10
N LYS A 97 12.95 1.22 -10.89
CA LYS A 97 12.54 2.35 -11.74
C LYS A 97 12.60 3.65 -10.93
N PRO A 98 12.92 4.77 -11.57
CA PRO A 98 13.28 4.97 -12.98
C PRO A 98 14.71 4.53 -13.31
N SER A 99 15.52 4.13 -12.33
CA SER A 99 16.91 3.71 -12.53
C SER A 99 17.32 2.63 -11.55
N VAL A 100 18.13 1.68 -12.01
CA VAL A 100 18.75 0.63 -11.17
C VAL A 100 19.69 1.19 -10.08
N ASN A 101 20.15 2.42 -10.24
CA ASN A 101 21.06 3.09 -9.30
C ASN A 101 20.32 3.82 -8.16
N ILE A 102 18.99 3.82 -8.15
CA ILE A 102 18.20 4.46 -7.11
C ILE A 102 17.61 3.39 -6.19
N ASN A 103 17.82 3.54 -4.89
CA ASN A 103 17.20 2.66 -3.89
C ASN A 103 15.68 2.79 -3.94
N SER A 104 14.97 1.68 -3.75
CA SER A 104 13.51 1.64 -3.73
C SER A 104 12.89 2.59 -2.72
N GLY A 105 13.49 2.72 -1.54
CA GLY A 105 13.03 3.69 -0.53
C GLY A 105 13.13 5.14 -1.03
N LYS A 106 14.16 5.48 -1.79
CA LYS A 106 14.30 6.81 -2.40
C LYS A 106 13.24 7.05 -3.48
N VAL A 107 12.92 6.04 -4.29
CA VAL A 107 11.80 6.11 -5.25
C VAL A 107 10.50 6.40 -4.53
N ILE A 108 10.21 5.67 -3.44
CA ILE A 108 9.01 5.86 -2.63
C ILE A 108 8.96 7.28 -2.04
N VAL A 109 10.07 7.78 -1.50
CA VAL A 109 10.17 9.14 -0.96
C VAL A 109 9.87 10.20 -2.01
N ASN A 110 10.48 10.10 -3.21
CA ASN A 110 10.25 11.05 -4.30
C ASN A 110 8.80 11.01 -4.76
N TYR A 111 8.23 9.82 -4.90
CA TYR A 111 6.84 9.61 -5.27
C TYR A 111 5.88 10.24 -4.25
N ILE A 112 6.05 9.94 -2.97
CA ILE A 112 5.19 10.51 -1.91
C ILE A 112 5.31 12.04 -1.90
N LYS A 113 6.51 12.59 -1.99
CA LYS A 113 6.71 14.06 -2.03
C LYS A 113 6.03 14.73 -3.22
N HIS A 114 5.91 14.03 -4.34
CA HIS A 114 5.23 14.54 -5.53
C HIS A 114 3.70 14.59 -5.34
N PHE A 115 3.12 13.57 -4.71
CA PHE A 115 1.66 13.42 -4.59
C PHE A 115 1.07 13.82 -3.25
N ALA A 116 1.90 14.04 -2.21
CA ALA A 116 1.40 14.34 -0.87
C ALA A 116 0.54 15.61 -0.85
N PRO A 117 -0.65 15.58 -0.25
CA PRO A 117 -1.49 16.76 -0.11
C PRO A 117 -0.84 17.75 0.87
N SER A 118 -1.03 19.04 0.66
CA SER A 118 -0.45 20.08 1.51
C SER A 118 -0.88 19.96 2.98
N VAL A 119 -2.11 19.47 3.23
CA VAL A 119 -2.66 19.26 4.57
C VAL A 119 -1.88 18.22 5.37
N ALA A 120 -1.18 17.28 4.73
CA ALA A 120 -0.33 16.30 5.40
C ALA A 120 0.89 16.94 6.09
N GLY A 121 1.24 18.19 5.75
CA GLY A 121 2.31 18.94 6.43
C GLY A 121 3.69 18.30 6.30
N GLY A 122 3.95 17.58 5.22
CA GLY A 122 5.25 16.95 4.94
C GLY A 122 5.58 15.72 5.78
N LYS A 123 4.57 15.04 6.36
CA LYS A 123 4.70 13.82 7.17
C LYS A 123 3.73 12.74 6.70
N LEU A 124 3.97 11.50 7.13
CA LEU A 124 3.03 10.39 7.04
C LEU A 124 2.27 10.28 8.36
N ASP A 125 0.93 10.24 8.28
CA ASP A 125 0.10 9.99 9.46
C ASP A 125 0.22 8.55 9.93
N TYR A 126 0.27 7.60 8.98
CA TYR A 126 0.38 6.18 9.25
C TYR A 126 1.41 5.49 8.37
N PHE A 127 2.18 4.60 8.98
CA PHE A 127 2.90 3.52 8.30
C PHE A 127 2.35 2.19 8.80
N VAL A 128 2.04 1.29 7.89
CA VAL A 128 1.63 -0.08 8.20
C VAL A 128 2.72 -1.02 7.71
N SER A 129 3.33 -1.77 8.63
CA SER A 129 4.13 -2.93 8.25
C SER A 129 3.20 -4.12 8.14
N SER A 130 3.02 -4.65 6.93
CA SER A 130 2.18 -5.84 6.75
C SER A 130 2.78 -7.04 7.45
N HIS A 131 4.09 -7.22 7.38
CA HIS A 131 4.87 -8.23 8.08
C HIS A 131 6.37 -7.87 8.03
N TYR A 132 7.24 -8.71 8.63
CA TYR A 132 8.64 -8.34 8.84
C TYR A 132 9.61 -8.89 7.79
N HIS A 133 9.21 -9.04 6.52
CA HIS A 133 10.14 -9.35 5.44
C HIS A 133 10.86 -8.11 4.88
N GLY A 134 12.01 -8.34 4.27
CA GLY A 134 12.88 -7.25 3.81
C GLY A 134 12.33 -6.45 2.64
N ASP A 135 11.51 -7.05 1.81
CA ASP A 135 10.79 -6.42 0.70
C ASP A 135 9.55 -5.62 1.15
N HIS A 136 9.30 -5.54 2.47
CA HIS A 136 8.23 -4.78 3.10
C HIS A 136 8.72 -3.74 4.11
N ILE A 137 9.77 -4.05 4.92
CA ILE A 137 10.25 -3.13 5.95
C ILE A 137 11.70 -2.68 5.77
N GLY A 138 12.44 -3.28 4.84
CA GLY A 138 13.88 -3.13 4.68
C GLY A 138 14.65 -4.39 5.07
N SER A 139 15.75 -4.64 4.41
CA SER A 139 16.53 -5.87 4.51
C SER A 139 17.79 -5.72 5.34
N TRP A 140 18.28 -6.86 5.83
CA TRP A 140 19.63 -7.02 6.34
C TRP A 140 20.48 -7.82 5.36
N ARG A 141 21.70 -7.35 5.09
CA ARG A 141 22.78 -8.09 4.41
C ARG A 141 24.12 -7.66 4.99
N SER A 142 25.06 -8.58 5.14
CA SER A 142 26.42 -8.25 5.58
C SER A 142 27.14 -7.30 4.61
N GLU A 143 26.80 -7.42 3.31
CA GLU A 143 27.35 -6.61 2.23
C GLU A 143 26.54 -5.33 1.95
N TYR A 144 25.84 -4.79 2.94
CA TYR A 144 24.94 -3.64 2.78
C TYR A 144 25.56 -2.44 2.03
N ASN A 145 26.88 -2.25 2.15
CA ASN A 145 27.61 -1.21 1.42
C ASN A 145 27.57 -1.40 -0.11
N LYS A 146 27.52 -2.66 -0.58
CA LYS A 146 27.41 -2.96 -2.02
C LYS A 146 26.04 -2.56 -2.59
N PHE A 147 25.03 -2.45 -1.72
CA PHE A 147 23.69 -2.06 -2.10
C PHE A 147 23.43 -0.55 -1.95
N GLY A 148 24.46 0.21 -1.53
CA GLY A 148 24.31 1.64 -1.27
C GLY A 148 23.49 1.95 -0.01
N TRP A 149 23.30 0.97 0.89
CA TRP A 149 22.60 1.19 2.15
C TRP A 149 23.54 1.79 3.18
N THR A 150 23.33 3.07 3.47
CA THR A 150 24.16 3.80 4.43
C THR A 150 23.80 3.38 5.86
N PRO A 151 24.78 2.99 6.68
CA PRO A 151 24.54 2.75 8.10
C PRO A 151 24.48 4.05 8.89
N TYR A 152 23.59 4.08 9.87
CA TYR A 152 23.37 5.18 10.79
C TYR A 152 23.55 4.71 12.25
N ASP A 153 24.00 5.62 13.11
CA ASP A 153 23.97 5.42 14.56
C ASP A 153 22.55 5.68 15.13
N LYS A 154 22.38 5.47 16.43
CA LYS A 154 21.10 5.71 17.11
C LYS A 154 20.68 7.18 17.15
N GLU A 155 21.60 8.12 16.97
CA GLU A 155 21.35 9.56 16.87
C GLU A 155 20.93 10.00 15.47
N GLY A 156 21.05 9.11 14.48
CA GLY A 156 20.73 9.38 13.08
C GLY A 156 21.88 10.06 12.32
N ASN A 157 23.13 9.85 12.72
CA ASN A 157 24.28 10.28 11.98
C ASN A 157 24.81 9.11 11.11
N PRO A 158 25.26 9.38 9.87
CA PRO A 158 25.89 8.35 9.05
C PRO A 158 27.22 7.91 9.67
N VAL A 159 27.46 6.59 9.66
CA VAL A 159 28.68 5.98 10.20
C VAL A 159 29.35 5.07 9.17
N SER A 160 30.62 4.71 9.39
CA SER A 160 31.38 3.83 8.47
C SER A 160 30.93 2.36 8.57
N SER A 161 30.43 1.94 9.72
CA SER A 161 29.92 0.59 9.96
C SER A 161 28.78 0.59 10.96
N ILE A 162 27.84 -0.34 10.75
CA ILE A 162 26.67 -0.45 11.61
C ILE A 162 27.00 -1.10 12.95
N ASN A 163 26.41 -0.58 14.03
CA ASN A 163 26.38 -1.22 15.35
C ASN A 163 24.93 -1.45 15.77
N LEU A 164 24.41 -2.64 15.43
CA LEU A 164 23.03 -3.02 15.74
C LEU A 164 22.74 -3.00 17.25
N ASN A 165 23.69 -3.49 18.06
CA ASN A 165 23.51 -3.59 19.52
C ASN A 165 23.49 -2.23 20.22
N ASN A 166 23.97 -1.18 19.54
CA ASN A 166 23.92 0.21 20.02
C ASN A 166 22.90 1.05 19.26
N GLY A 167 21.82 0.46 18.77
CA GLY A 167 20.72 1.18 18.14
C GLY A 167 20.98 1.63 16.70
N GLY A 168 22.03 1.12 16.04
CA GLY A 168 22.34 1.43 14.64
C GLY A 168 21.31 0.82 13.68
N PHE A 169 21.02 1.51 12.57
CA PHE A 169 20.10 1.05 11.52
C PHE A 169 20.66 1.34 10.12
N LEU A 170 20.09 0.70 9.10
CA LEU A 170 20.45 0.90 7.70
C LEU A 170 19.41 1.76 6.99
N LEU A 171 19.88 2.64 6.11
CA LEU A 171 19.01 3.47 5.27
C LEU A 171 18.47 2.63 4.11
N ASN A 172 17.40 1.90 4.37
CA ASN A 172 16.59 1.18 3.39
C ASN A 172 15.16 0.95 3.95
N GLY A 173 14.21 0.58 3.09
CA GLY A 173 12.84 0.33 3.50
C GLY A 173 12.23 1.48 4.30
N ILE A 174 11.59 1.15 5.44
CA ILE A 174 10.95 2.15 6.31
C ILE A 174 11.93 3.23 6.82
N ALA A 175 13.20 2.87 7.05
CA ALA A 175 14.18 3.83 7.57
C ALA A 175 14.48 4.91 6.52
N GLU A 176 14.59 4.57 5.24
CA GLU A 176 14.80 5.54 4.18
C GLU A 176 13.60 6.48 4.00
N VAL A 177 12.39 5.92 4.09
CA VAL A 177 11.17 6.73 4.06
C VAL A 177 11.09 7.64 5.27
N GLY A 178 11.21 7.11 6.49
CA GLY A 178 10.98 7.85 7.72
C GLY A 178 12.07 8.86 8.08
N MET A 179 13.30 8.69 7.57
CA MET A 179 14.34 9.71 7.66
C MET A 179 14.05 10.93 6.77
N SER A 180 13.29 10.73 5.69
CA SER A 180 12.95 11.77 4.72
C SER A 180 11.57 12.39 4.94
N ILE A 181 10.64 11.62 5.48
CA ILE A 181 9.24 11.97 5.72
C ILE A 181 8.86 11.43 7.11
N PRO A 182 8.82 12.26 8.17
CA PRO A 182 8.51 11.82 9.53
C PRO A 182 7.21 11.03 9.59
N ILE A 183 7.19 9.93 10.35
CA ILE A 183 6.03 9.04 10.50
C ILE A 183 5.40 9.32 11.87
N THR A 184 4.09 9.58 11.91
CA THR A 184 3.37 9.84 13.14
C THR A 184 3.05 8.55 13.91
N LYS A 185 2.47 7.55 13.22
CA LYS A 185 2.10 6.27 13.83
C LYS A 185 2.52 5.11 12.94
N VAL A 186 3.10 4.09 13.56
CA VAL A 186 3.43 2.81 12.93
C VAL A 186 2.51 1.73 13.50
N LEU A 187 1.91 0.94 12.63
CA LEU A 187 1.09 -0.22 12.97
C LEU A 187 1.75 -1.46 12.37
N ASP A 188 1.85 -2.52 13.16
CA ASP A 188 2.42 -3.80 12.75
C ASP A 188 1.74 -4.98 13.46
N ARG A 189 2.22 -6.21 13.26
CA ARG A 189 1.65 -7.40 13.89
C ARG A 189 2.01 -7.58 15.36
N GLY A 190 2.83 -6.68 15.93
CA GLY A 190 3.23 -6.75 17.34
C GLY A 190 4.58 -7.44 17.56
N ASP A 191 4.68 -8.18 18.65
CA ASP A 191 5.94 -8.79 19.06
C ASP A 191 6.41 -9.88 18.10
N TRP A 192 7.74 -9.93 17.87
CA TRP A 192 8.40 -10.88 16.99
C TRP A 192 8.18 -12.34 17.36
N ASN A 193 8.04 -12.61 18.66
CA ASN A 193 7.86 -13.94 19.23
C ASN A 193 6.40 -14.32 19.52
N ASN A 194 5.42 -13.52 19.12
CA ASN A 194 4.01 -13.78 19.43
C ASN A 194 3.07 -13.51 18.23
N PRO A 195 2.82 -14.50 17.39
CA PRO A 195 3.46 -15.82 17.34
C PRO A 195 4.85 -15.77 16.65
N PRO A 196 5.76 -16.68 16.99
CA PRO A 196 7.06 -16.76 16.34
C PRO A 196 6.94 -17.40 14.95
N SER A 197 7.56 -16.78 13.96
CA SER A 197 7.74 -17.39 12.64
C SER A 197 8.95 -18.33 12.61
N SER A 198 9.11 -19.09 11.53
CA SER A 198 10.32 -19.92 11.31
C SER A 198 11.61 -19.09 11.19
N GLU A 199 11.49 -17.80 10.96
CA GLU A 199 12.62 -16.87 10.92
C GLU A 199 13.01 -16.33 12.31
N TYR A 200 12.17 -16.53 13.30
CA TYR A 200 12.49 -16.20 14.69
C TYR A 200 13.73 -16.98 15.12
N ASN A 201 14.70 -16.30 15.73
CA ASN A 201 16.03 -16.83 16.08
C ASN A 201 16.96 -17.20 14.92
N THR A 202 16.62 -16.92 13.66
CA THR A 202 17.60 -16.93 12.59
C THR A 202 18.46 -15.67 12.61
N ASP A 203 19.73 -15.77 12.22
CA ASP A 203 20.65 -14.61 12.22
C ASP A 203 20.12 -13.46 11.34
N SER A 204 19.70 -13.77 10.12
CA SER A 204 19.19 -12.77 9.19
C SER A 204 17.84 -12.16 9.64
N GLY A 205 16.92 -13.01 10.15
CA GLY A 205 15.62 -12.57 10.66
C GLY A 205 15.76 -11.63 11.85
N ASN A 206 16.59 -12.04 12.83
CA ASN A 206 16.83 -11.23 14.02
C ASN A 206 17.48 -9.89 13.69
N LYS A 207 18.50 -9.85 12.81
CA LYS A 207 19.16 -8.61 12.41
C LYS A 207 18.19 -7.68 11.67
N ARG A 208 17.35 -8.20 10.78
CA ARG A 208 16.34 -7.42 10.06
C ARG A 208 15.33 -6.80 11.03
N TYR A 209 14.79 -7.61 11.95
CA TYR A 209 13.86 -7.12 12.96
C TYR A 209 14.51 -6.10 13.90
N GLN A 210 15.79 -6.31 14.29
CA GLN A 210 16.54 -5.37 15.09
C GLN A 210 16.76 -4.02 14.37
N LEU A 211 17.07 -4.03 13.05
CA LEU A 211 17.15 -2.81 12.25
C LEU A 211 15.84 -2.02 12.29
N TYR A 212 14.72 -2.72 12.10
CA TYR A 212 13.39 -2.14 12.16
C TYR A 212 13.13 -1.48 13.53
N LEU A 213 13.38 -2.18 14.62
CA LEU A 213 13.18 -1.65 15.98
C LEU A 213 14.11 -0.47 16.27
N ASN A 214 15.37 -0.55 15.89
CA ASN A 214 16.35 0.52 16.08
C ASN A 214 15.92 1.81 15.37
N PHE A 215 15.44 1.66 14.12
CA PHE A 215 14.88 2.81 13.40
C PHE A 215 13.63 3.37 14.10
N LEU A 216 12.71 2.52 14.55
CA LEU A 216 11.51 2.99 15.27
C LEU A 216 11.86 3.71 16.58
N ASP A 217 12.86 3.23 17.30
CA ASP A 217 13.35 3.88 18.51
C ASP A 217 13.99 5.24 18.21
N TYR A 218 14.79 5.35 17.14
CA TYR A 218 15.26 6.63 16.62
C TYR A 218 14.09 7.55 16.27
N SER A 219 13.13 7.07 15.47
CA SER A 219 11.98 7.85 15.01
C SER A 219 11.10 8.34 16.17
N LYS A 220 10.92 7.50 17.20
CA LYS A 220 10.24 7.87 18.45
C LYS A 220 10.95 9.03 19.15
N ARG A 221 12.28 8.93 19.33
CA ARG A 221 13.04 10.00 19.99
C ARG A 221 13.06 11.29 19.18
N LYS A 222 13.18 11.18 17.85
CA LYS A 222 13.35 12.34 16.96
C LYS A 222 12.05 13.02 16.60
N TYR A 223 10.98 12.25 16.35
CA TYR A 223 9.73 12.75 15.78
C TYR A 223 8.50 12.45 16.65
N GLY A 224 8.66 11.70 17.74
CA GLY A 224 7.54 11.29 18.59
C GLY A 224 6.70 10.15 17.99
N THR A 225 7.23 9.40 17.04
CA THR A 225 6.54 8.27 16.40
C THR A 225 6.00 7.29 17.44
N VAL A 226 4.73 6.91 17.29
CA VAL A 226 4.06 5.91 18.14
C VAL A 226 3.99 4.60 17.38
N ARG A 227 4.38 3.48 18.02
CA ARG A 227 4.18 2.12 17.50
C ARG A 227 3.02 1.45 18.23
N GLU A 228 2.12 0.83 17.48
CA GLU A 228 1.02 0.00 18.00
C GLU A 228 0.96 -1.33 17.25
N ALA A 229 0.63 -2.41 17.96
CA ALA A 229 0.21 -3.65 17.32
C ALA A 229 -1.23 -3.56 16.81
N PHE A 230 -1.54 -4.23 15.72
CA PHE A 230 -2.92 -4.33 15.26
C PHE A 230 -3.80 -5.08 16.25
N ASN A 231 -4.93 -4.49 16.60
CA ASN A 231 -6.02 -5.13 17.31
C ASN A 231 -7.04 -5.62 16.27
N VAL A 232 -7.02 -6.92 15.99
CA VAL A 232 -7.85 -7.53 14.95
C VAL A 232 -9.33 -7.36 15.28
N GLY A 233 -10.10 -6.92 14.30
CA GLY A 233 -11.52 -6.58 14.42
C GLY A 233 -11.80 -5.09 14.64
N GLN A 234 -10.82 -4.29 15.09
CA GLN A 234 -10.98 -2.87 15.36
C GLN A 234 -11.01 -2.02 14.08
N THR A 235 -11.61 -0.82 14.19
CA THR A 235 -11.69 0.18 13.10
C THR A 235 -11.22 1.57 13.52
N ASP A 236 -10.64 1.69 14.72
CA ASP A 236 -10.26 2.96 15.34
C ASP A 236 -8.74 3.22 15.36
N GLN A 237 -7.94 2.27 14.86
CA GLN A 237 -6.47 2.42 14.83
C GLN A 237 -5.98 3.27 13.63
N ILE A 238 -6.68 3.18 12.49
CA ILE A 238 -6.46 4.03 11.31
C ILE A 238 -7.75 4.82 11.07
N VAL A 239 -7.69 6.11 11.40
CA VAL A 239 -8.82 7.03 11.29
C VAL A 239 -8.40 8.30 10.56
N LEU A 240 -9.35 9.00 10.00
CA LEU A 240 -9.15 10.31 9.39
C LEU A 240 -8.67 11.31 10.45
N LYS A 241 -7.74 12.20 10.10
CA LYS A 241 -7.05 13.12 11.02
C LYS A 241 -7.49 14.58 10.89
N HIS A 242 -8.02 14.96 9.73
CA HIS A 242 -8.30 16.36 9.43
C HIS A 242 -9.81 16.67 9.51
N ASP A 243 -10.68 15.82 8.94
CA ASP A 243 -12.12 16.00 9.00
C ASP A 243 -12.91 14.67 9.06
N PRO A 244 -12.79 13.90 10.15
CA PRO A 244 -13.44 12.58 10.26
C PRO A 244 -14.97 12.65 10.23
N ALA A 245 -15.56 13.75 10.68
CA ALA A 245 -17.01 13.91 10.73
C ALA A 245 -17.63 14.00 9.34
N LYS A 246 -16.95 14.66 8.40
CA LYS A 246 -17.39 14.84 7.02
C LYS A 246 -17.44 13.52 6.25
N TYR A 247 -16.55 12.59 6.57
CA TYR A 247 -16.39 11.31 5.86
C TYR A 247 -16.70 10.11 6.76
N SER A 248 -17.80 10.15 7.49
CA SER A 248 -18.23 9.09 8.42
C SER A 248 -18.42 7.71 7.78
N GLY A 249 -18.56 7.65 6.45
CA GLY A 249 -18.59 6.40 5.67
C GLY A 249 -17.23 5.78 5.38
N PHE A 250 -16.11 6.43 5.79
CA PHE A 250 -14.75 5.88 5.65
C PHE A 250 -14.38 5.02 6.86
N LYS A 251 -13.80 3.84 6.61
CA LYS A 251 -13.32 2.93 7.65
C LYS A 251 -12.14 2.10 7.16
N VAL A 252 -11.22 1.78 8.07
CA VAL A 252 -10.20 0.76 7.85
C VAL A 252 -10.33 -0.26 8.98
N ARG A 253 -10.64 -1.50 8.63
CA ARG A 253 -10.74 -2.61 9.58
C ARG A 253 -9.50 -3.48 9.53
N SER A 254 -8.92 -3.81 10.69
CA SER A 254 -7.97 -4.91 10.83
C SER A 254 -8.72 -6.24 10.72
N VAL A 255 -8.55 -6.95 9.61
CA VAL A 255 -9.23 -8.24 9.35
C VAL A 255 -8.45 -9.41 9.93
N ALA A 256 -7.12 -9.38 9.81
CA ALA A 256 -6.24 -10.38 10.39
C ALA A 256 -4.87 -9.79 10.73
N ALA A 257 -4.21 -10.36 11.73
CA ALA A 257 -2.80 -10.14 12.06
C ALA A 257 -2.31 -11.25 12.98
N GLY A 258 -1.07 -11.72 12.81
CA GLY A 258 -0.47 -12.72 13.71
C GLY A 258 -1.29 -14.02 13.83
N GLY A 259 -2.01 -14.42 12.77
CA GLY A 259 -2.85 -15.62 12.78
C GLY A 259 -4.23 -15.45 13.43
N HIS A 260 -4.50 -14.30 14.04
CA HIS A 260 -5.85 -13.94 14.48
C HIS A 260 -6.67 -13.46 13.31
N VAL A 261 -7.96 -13.77 13.27
CA VAL A 261 -8.92 -13.33 12.24
C VAL A 261 -10.17 -12.76 12.92
N TRP A 262 -10.67 -11.65 12.42
CA TRP A 262 -11.94 -11.05 12.85
C TRP A 262 -13.09 -12.05 12.69
N THR A 263 -14.05 -12.02 13.62
CA THR A 263 -15.18 -12.97 13.64
C THR A 263 -16.35 -12.60 12.74
N GLY A 264 -16.25 -11.48 12.01
CA GLY A 264 -17.33 -10.98 11.13
C GLY A 264 -18.33 -10.06 11.82
N SER A 265 -18.28 -9.92 13.16
CA SER A 265 -19.13 -9.01 13.90
C SER A 265 -18.38 -8.36 15.07
N GLY A 266 -18.80 -7.15 15.45
CA GLY A 266 -18.14 -6.40 16.53
C GLY A 266 -16.65 -6.24 16.29
N THR A 267 -15.87 -6.37 17.36
CA THR A 267 -14.41 -6.21 17.37
C THR A 267 -13.67 -7.48 17.84
N SER A 268 -14.38 -8.62 17.92
CA SER A 268 -13.79 -9.88 18.36
C SER A 268 -12.96 -10.55 17.28
N SER A 269 -11.92 -11.25 17.67
CA SER A 269 -11.09 -12.08 16.80
C SER A 269 -10.92 -13.49 17.38
N THR A 270 -10.50 -14.42 16.53
CA THR A 270 -10.20 -15.80 16.90
C THR A 270 -8.98 -16.30 16.15
N THR A 271 -8.27 -17.27 16.70
CA THR A 271 -7.14 -17.93 16.06
C THR A 271 -7.26 -19.44 16.20
N ASP A 272 -6.78 -20.15 15.18
CA ASP A 272 -6.60 -21.60 15.20
C ASP A 272 -5.12 -21.97 15.35
N PHE A 273 -4.24 -20.98 15.45
CA PHE A 273 -2.80 -21.21 15.61
C PHE A 273 -2.52 -21.88 16.95
N PRO A 274 -1.55 -22.79 17.00
CA PRO A 274 -1.00 -23.31 18.25
C PRO A 274 -0.46 -22.17 19.13
N SER A 275 -0.29 -22.44 20.41
CA SER A 275 0.33 -21.48 21.33
C SER A 275 1.76 -21.11 20.89
N ALA A 276 2.24 -19.92 21.27
CA ALA A 276 3.60 -19.47 20.97
C ALA A 276 4.65 -20.50 21.45
N ASP A 277 4.47 -21.07 22.62
CA ASP A 277 5.37 -22.11 23.17
C ASP A 277 5.38 -23.38 22.31
N GLU A 278 4.23 -23.81 21.81
CA GLU A 278 4.13 -24.97 20.92
C GLU A 278 4.76 -24.69 19.57
N LEU A 279 4.56 -23.50 19.02
CA LEU A 279 5.20 -23.05 17.77
C LEU A 279 6.72 -23.03 17.92
N LEU A 280 7.25 -22.52 19.03
CA LEU A 280 8.69 -22.53 19.32
C LEU A 280 9.27 -23.93 19.44
N LYS A 281 8.60 -24.84 20.17
CA LYS A 281 9.02 -26.22 20.31
C LYS A 281 9.06 -27.00 19.00
N ASN A 282 8.16 -26.67 18.08
CA ASN A 282 7.98 -27.35 16.81
C ASN A 282 8.38 -26.49 15.60
N GLN A 283 9.22 -25.47 15.77
CA GLN A 283 9.52 -24.46 14.76
C GLN A 283 9.95 -25.08 13.43
N SER A 284 10.88 -26.04 13.43
CA SER A 284 11.34 -26.76 12.25
C SER A 284 10.28 -27.66 11.61
N THR A 285 9.39 -28.23 12.42
CA THR A 285 8.33 -29.12 11.95
C THR A 285 7.16 -28.36 11.35
N TYR A 286 6.74 -27.31 12.01
CA TYR A 286 5.62 -26.48 11.53
C TYR A 286 6.05 -25.53 10.44
N ASN A 287 7.28 -25.05 10.47
CA ASN A 287 7.83 -24.10 9.48
C ASN A 287 6.84 -22.96 9.15
N LEU A 288 6.38 -22.27 10.20
CA LEU A 288 5.43 -21.16 10.06
C LEU A 288 6.16 -19.93 9.48
N GLY A 289 5.99 -19.69 8.19
CA GLY A 289 6.61 -18.53 7.54
C GLY A 289 6.00 -17.20 8.01
N GLU A 290 6.80 -16.15 8.03
CA GLU A 290 6.40 -14.79 8.43
C GLU A 290 5.19 -14.28 7.63
N ASN A 291 5.06 -14.65 6.36
CA ASN A 291 3.93 -14.31 5.51
C ASN A 291 2.56 -14.71 6.07
N HIS A 292 2.46 -15.86 6.75
CA HIS A 292 1.19 -16.29 7.38
C HIS A 292 0.73 -15.34 8.49
N LEU A 293 1.62 -14.48 8.99
CA LEU A 293 1.40 -13.56 10.10
C LEU A 293 1.03 -12.14 9.64
N SER A 294 0.87 -11.94 8.33
CA SER A 294 0.60 -10.63 7.73
C SER A 294 -0.61 -9.93 8.34
N CYS A 295 -0.50 -8.62 8.45
CA CYS A 295 -1.61 -7.72 8.76
C CYS A 295 -2.48 -7.56 7.51
N VAL A 296 -3.77 -7.82 7.66
CA VAL A 296 -4.76 -7.78 6.60
C VAL A 296 -5.78 -6.70 6.90
N LEU A 297 -6.01 -5.82 5.94
CA LEU A 297 -6.92 -4.70 6.09
C LEU A 297 -8.05 -4.75 5.06
N LEU A 298 -9.24 -4.34 5.49
CA LEU A 298 -10.37 -3.96 4.63
C LEU A 298 -10.60 -2.47 4.76
N LEU A 299 -10.40 -1.73 3.66
CA LEU A 299 -10.68 -0.31 3.56
C LEU A 299 -12.03 -0.13 2.89
N GLN A 300 -12.88 0.71 3.47
CA GLN A 300 -14.23 0.99 3.00
C GLN A 300 -14.43 2.50 2.87
N TYR A 301 -14.98 2.94 1.75
CA TYR A 301 -15.37 4.33 1.51
C TYR A 301 -16.67 4.40 0.72
N GLY A 302 -17.77 4.69 1.38
CA GLY A 302 -19.11 4.58 0.77
C GLY A 302 -19.39 3.16 0.29
N ASN A 303 -19.59 2.99 -1.01
CA ASN A 303 -19.76 1.67 -1.64
C ASN A 303 -18.44 1.03 -2.12
N PHE A 304 -17.32 1.74 -2.02
CA PHE A 304 -16.02 1.24 -2.44
C PHE A 304 -15.36 0.44 -1.33
N ASP A 305 -15.00 -0.80 -1.63
CA ASP A 305 -14.25 -1.68 -0.72
C ASP A 305 -12.92 -2.11 -1.36
N MET A 306 -11.84 -2.07 -0.58
CA MET A 306 -10.54 -2.58 -0.98
C MET A 306 -9.99 -3.56 0.05
N PHE A 307 -9.53 -4.72 -0.43
CA PHE A 307 -8.80 -5.71 0.36
C PHE A 307 -7.29 -5.59 0.15
N THR A 308 -6.52 -5.61 1.24
CA THR A 308 -5.06 -5.70 1.20
C THR A 308 -4.59 -6.75 2.21
N GLY A 309 -3.95 -7.81 1.72
CA GLY A 309 -3.63 -9.00 2.50
C GLY A 309 -2.16 -9.13 2.93
N GLY A 310 -1.32 -8.09 2.74
CA GLY A 310 0.12 -8.28 2.90
C GLY A 310 0.58 -9.46 2.04
N ASP A 311 1.33 -10.38 2.62
CA ASP A 311 1.82 -11.58 1.95
C ASP A 311 1.19 -12.86 2.49
N VAL A 312 -0.05 -12.77 2.99
CA VAL A 312 -0.79 -13.95 3.46
C VAL A 312 -0.71 -15.08 2.41
N GLN A 313 -0.41 -16.27 2.91
CA GLN A 313 -0.27 -17.49 2.12
C GLN A 313 -0.87 -18.69 2.84
N TYR A 314 -1.05 -19.81 2.10
CA TYR A 314 -1.58 -21.06 2.66
C TYR A 314 -0.66 -22.27 2.43
N ASN A 315 0.66 -22.04 2.37
CA ASN A 315 1.64 -23.11 2.27
C ASN A 315 1.44 -24.12 3.41
N ASP A 316 1.55 -25.42 3.07
CA ASP A 316 1.37 -26.53 4.01
C ASP A 316 0.00 -26.60 4.70
N ALA A 317 -1.02 -25.86 4.23
CA ALA A 317 -2.35 -25.87 4.81
C ALA A 317 -3.05 -27.26 4.71
N SER A 318 -2.68 -28.10 3.75
CA SER A 318 -3.14 -29.48 3.66
C SER A 318 -2.68 -30.35 4.84
N LYS A 319 -1.45 -30.10 5.32
CA LYS A 319 -0.86 -30.77 6.49
C LYS A 319 -1.24 -30.09 7.80
N TYR A 320 -1.29 -28.77 7.80
CA TYR A 320 -1.56 -27.91 8.95
C TYR A 320 -2.72 -26.95 8.63
N PRO A 321 -4.00 -27.39 8.74
CA PRO A 321 -5.17 -26.57 8.33
C PRO A 321 -5.25 -25.20 9.02
N TRP A 322 -4.70 -25.05 10.21
CA TRP A 322 -4.63 -23.79 10.94
C TRP A 322 -3.78 -22.71 10.23
N LYS A 323 -2.88 -23.08 9.31
CA LYS A 323 -2.13 -22.14 8.49
C LYS A 323 -2.99 -21.45 7.40
N HIS A 324 -4.19 -21.96 7.15
CA HIS A 324 -5.04 -21.42 6.07
C HIS A 324 -5.85 -20.21 6.51
N VAL A 325 -5.15 -19.11 6.84
CA VAL A 325 -5.77 -17.86 7.32
C VAL A 325 -6.77 -17.30 6.28
N GLU A 326 -6.45 -17.40 4.97
CA GLU A 326 -7.34 -16.93 3.89
C GLU A 326 -8.70 -17.60 3.89
N LYS A 327 -8.78 -18.92 4.16
CA LYS A 327 -10.04 -19.65 4.28
C LYS A 327 -10.89 -19.13 5.44
N LYS A 328 -10.25 -18.80 6.56
CA LYS A 328 -10.94 -18.25 7.72
C LYS A 328 -11.45 -16.83 7.43
N MET A 329 -10.66 -15.98 6.76
CA MET A 329 -11.09 -14.66 6.33
C MET A 329 -12.25 -14.72 5.32
N ALA A 330 -12.29 -15.71 4.45
CA ALA A 330 -13.38 -15.89 3.49
C ALA A 330 -14.76 -16.02 4.15
N SER A 331 -14.84 -16.52 5.38
CA SER A 331 -16.11 -16.66 6.12
C SER A 331 -16.67 -15.33 6.62
N VAL A 332 -15.89 -14.26 6.65
CA VAL A 332 -16.26 -12.95 7.24
C VAL A 332 -16.17 -11.78 6.27
N LEU A 333 -15.60 -12.00 5.08
CA LEU A 333 -15.45 -10.99 4.04
C LEU A 333 -16.60 -11.05 3.03
N LYS A 334 -16.67 -10.05 2.17
CA LYS A 334 -17.63 -9.89 1.08
C LYS A 334 -16.89 -9.48 -0.18
N LYS A 335 -17.63 -9.33 -1.31
CA LYS A 335 -17.10 -8.77 -2.55
C LYS A 335 -16.43 -7.42 -2.31
N VAL A 336 -15.35 -7.17 -3.05
CA VAL A 336 -14.62 -5.90 -3.06
C VAL A 336 -14.43 -5.39 -4.49
N GLU A 337 -14.32 -4.10 -4.68
CA GLU A 337 -14.00 -3.49 -5.96
C GLU A 337 -12.54 -3.73 -6.32
N VAL A 338 -11.65 -3.57 -5.37
CA VAL A 338 -10.20 -3.67 -5.59
C VAL A 338 -9.57 -4.64 -4.60
N MET A 339 -8.72 -5.49 -5.10
CA MET A 339 -7.88 -6.38 -4.31
C MET A 339 -6.40 -6.13 -4.62
N LYS A 340 -5.61 -5.82 -3.59
CA LYS A 340 -4.16 -6.00 -3.65
C LYS A 340 -3.86 -7.49 -3.60
N ALA A 341 -3.09 -7.99 -4.55
CA ALA A 341 -2.62 -9.37 -4.58
C ALA A 341 -1.86 -9.74 -3.30
N SER A 342 -2.25 -10.77 -2.60
CA SER A 342 -1.43 -11.29 -1.50
C SER A 342 -0.12 -11.84 -2.07
N HIS A 343 1.02 -11.53 -1.39
CA HIS A 343 2.35 -12.04 -1.68
C HIS A 343 2.73 -11.89 -3.17
N HIS A 344 2.52 -10.68 -3.72
CA HIS A 344 2.86 -10.33 -5.11
C HIS A 344 2.28 -11.28 -6.15
N SER A 345 1.17 -11.96 -5.83
CA SER A 345 0.56 -13.00 -6.68
C SER A 345 1.44 -14.24 -6.91
N THR A 346 2.22 -14.66 -5.91
CA THR A 346 2.99 -15.91 -5.96
C THR A 346 2.09 -17.15 -5.85
N ALA A 347 2.65 -18.34 -6.00
CA ALA A 347 1.94 -19.60 -5.75
C ALA A 347 1.48 -19.71 -4.28
N ASN A 348 0.43 -20.51 -4.04
CA ASN A 348 -0.12 -20.76 -2.68
C ASN A 348 -0.57 -19.50 -1.92
N THR A 349 -1.04 -18.51 -2.67
CA THR A 349 -1.66 -17.28 -2.18
C THR A 349 -2.95 -17.02 -2.93
N ASN A 350 -3.80 -16.14 -2.42
CA ASN A 350 -5.07 -15.80 -3.08
C ASN A 350 -5.87 -17.09 -3.36
N SER A 351 -6.22 -17.80 -2.30
CA SER A 351 -6.89 -19.10 -2.34
C SER A 351 -8.24 -19.03 -3.04
N THR A 352 -8.70 -20.18 -3.55
CA THR A 352 -10.02 -20.29 -4.16
C THR A 352 -11.13 -19.87 -3.21
N GLU A 353 -11.01 -20.23 -1.93
CA GLU A 353 -11.97 -19.86 -0.88
C GLU A 353 -12.06 -18.34 -0.74
N LEU A 354 -10.93 -17.66 -0.61
CA LEU A 354 -10.89 -16.20 -0.48
C LEU A 354 -11.42 -15.51 -1.75
N LEU A 355 -10.95 -15.91 -2.92
CA LEU A 355 -11.34 -15.31 -4.18
C LEU A 355 -12.81 -15.55 -4.53
N SER A 356 -13.38 -16.70 -4.14
CA SER A 356 -14.81 -17.00 -4.37
C SER A 356 -15.75 -16.01 -3.68
N VAL A 357 -15.27 -15.37 -2.60
CA VAL A 357 -15.99 -14.36 -1.83
C VAL A 357 -15.65 -12.95 -2.30
N LEU A 358 -14.35 -12.62 -2.41
CA LEU A 358 -13.91 -11.27 -2.76
C LEU A 358 -14.28 -10.88 -4.20
N LYS A 359 -14.17 -11.79 -5.16
CA LYS A 359 -14.50 -11.58 -6.59
C LYS A 359 -14.13 -10.18 -7.09
N PRO A 360 -12.88 -9.74 -6.96
CA PRO A 360 -12.50 -8.36 -7.22
C PRO A 360 -12.76 -7.96 -8.68
N ASP A 361 -13.20 -6.72 -8.91
CA ASP A 361 -13.29 -6.16 -10.25
C ASP A 361 -11.92 -5.72 -10.78
N VAL A 362 -11.03 -5.34 -9.85
CA VAL A 362 -9.64 -4.96 -10.13
C VAL A 362 -8.70 -5.72 -9.19
N TYR A 363 -7.68 -6.34 -9.78
CA TYR A 363 -6.62 -7.06 -9.08
C TYR A 363 -5.27 -6.42 -9.37
N ILE A 364 -4.59 -5.93 -8.33
CA ILE A 364 -3.30 -5.21 -8.45
C ILE A 364 -2.20 -6.04 -7.81
N ALA A 365 -1.19 -6.39 -8.60
CA ALA A 365 0.01 -7.09 -8.12
C ALA A 365 1.24 -6.17 -8.17
N GLY A 366 1.79 -5.88 -6.99
CA GLY A 366 3.10 -5.22 -6.84
C GLY A 366 4.21 -6.21 -7.18
N VAL A 367 4.54 -6.37 -8.45
CA VAL A 367 5.50 -7.36 -8.94
C VAL A 367 6.92 -6.83 -8.83
N TRP A 368 7.82 -7.60 -8.21
CA TRP A 368 9.23 -7.26 -8.10
C TRP A 368 10.20 -8.43 -8.43
N ARG A 369 9.64 -9.63 -8.75
CA ARG A 369 10.42 -10.80 -9.19
C ARG A 369 9.95 -11.29 -10.54
N THR A 370 10.87 -11.85 -11.33
CA THR A 370 10.62 -12.31 -12.70
C THR A 370 9.58 -13.43 -12.81
N VAL A 371 9.34 -14.20 -11.74
CA VAL A 371 8.35 -15.29 -11.68
C VAL A 371 6.96 -14.85 -11.23
N GLN A 372 6.78 -13.58 -10.98
CA GLN A 372 5.50 -12.99 -10.55
C GLN A 372 4.81 -12.28 -11.72
N PRO A 373 3.48 -12.33 -11.80
CA PRO A 373 2.52 -13.15 -11.03
C PRO A 373 2.56 -14.63 -11.45
N ASN A 374 2.18 -15.53 -10.52
CA ASN A 374 2.12 -16.96 -10.80
C ASN A 374 0.89 -17.34 -11.64
N PRO A 375 1.00 -18.17 -12.67
CA PRO A 375 -0.12 -18.54 -13.55
C PRO A 375 -1.29 -19.17 -12.81
N ALA A 376 -1.04 -20.13 -11.90
CA ALA A 376 -2.11 -20.80 -11.17
C ALA A 376 -2.88 -19.82 -10.25
N THR A 377 -2.21 -18.80 -9.73
CA THR A 377 -2.86 -17.74 -8.94
C THR A 377 -3.77 -16.90 -9.83
N LEU A 378 -3.30 -16.46 -10.99
CA LEU A 378 -4.13 -15.70 -11.92
C LEU A 378 -5.30 -16.52 -12.48
N GLN A 379 -5.12 -17.84 -12.71
CA GLN A 379 -6.23 -18.72 -13.10
C GLN A 379 -7.32 -18.76 -12.03
N ARG A 380 -6.96 -18.81 -10.73
CA ARG A 380 -7.95 -18.73 -9.64
C ARG A 380 -8.68 -17.38 -9.62
N VAL A 381 -7.95 -16.26 -9.81
CA VAL A 381 -8.55 -14.91 -9.91
C VAL A 381 -9.58 -14.87 -11.04
N LEU A 382 -9.21 -15.27 -12.25
CA LEU A 382 -10.10 -15.26 -13.42
C LEU A 382 -11.24 -16.28 -13.33
N THR A 383 -11.05 -17.38 -12.60
CA THR A 383 -12.13 -18.33 -12.31
C THR A 383 -13.16 -17.73 -11.35
N ALA A 384 -12.71 -17.00 -10.35
CA ALA A 384 -13.60 -16.36 -9.36
C ALA A 384 -14.41 -15.20 -9.98
N ASN A 385 -13.79 -14.41 -10.85
CA ASN A 385 -14.42 -13.36 -11.63
C ASN A 385 -13.73 -13.21 -13.00
N PRO A 386 -14.32 -13.74 -14.10
CA PRO A 386 -13.72 -13.68 -15.44
C PRO A 386 -13.53 -12.24 -15.97
N ASN A 387 -14.22 -11.26 -15.39
CA ASN A 387 -14.16 -9.86 -15.80
C ASN A 387 -13.12 -9.06 -15.00
N THR A 388 -12.39 -9.69 -14.07
CA THR A 388 -11.35 -9.02 -13.28
C THR A 388 -10.30 -8.39 -14.20
N LYS A 389 -10.06 -7.09 -13.99
CA LYS A 389 -8.98 -6.36 -14.66
C LYS A 389 -7.69 -6.50 -13.86
N ILE A 390 -6.69 -7.16 -14.45
CA ILE A 390 -5.40 -7.42 -13.81
C ILE A 390 -4.43 -6.27 -14.13
N PHE A 391 -3.77 -5.73 -13.09
CA PHE A 391 -2.72 -4.73 -13.20
C PHE A 391 -1.46 -5.26 -12.50
N THR A 392 -0.31 -5.17 -13.18
CA THR A 392 0.99 -5.53 -12.58
C THR A 392 1.96 -4.37 -12.73
N THR A 393 2.73 -4.07 -11.70
CA THR A 393 3.74 -3.00 -11.74
C THR A 393 4.91 -3.35 -12.65
N ASN A 394 5.18 -4.65 -12.84
CA ASN A 394 6.15 -5.18 -13.77
C ASN A 394 5.65 -6.51 -14.34
N LEU A 395 6.20 -6.91 -15.50
CA LEU A 395 6.03 -8.24 -16.03
C LEU A 395 7.26 -8.62 -16.87
N ASP A 396 8.03 -9.59 -16.41
CA ASP A 396 9.21 -10.08 -17.12
C ASP A 396 8.83 -10.85 -18.39
N ALA A 397 9.64 -10.75 -19.44
CA ALA A 397 9.40 -11.42 -20.72
C ALA A 397 9.34 -12.95 -20.57
N SER A 398 10.14 -13.53 -19.67
CA SER A 398 10.08 -14.97 -19.39
C SER A 398 8.74 -15.37 -18.77
N ASN A 399 8.18 -14.51 -17.92
CA ASN A 399 6.90 -14.76 -17.30
C ASN A 399 5.72 -14.55 -18.27
N VAL A 400 5.84 -13.63 -19.25
CA VAL A 400 4.87 -13.52 -20.36
C VAL A 400 4.73 -14.85 -21.07
N THR A 401 5.86 -15.52 -21.38
CA THR A 401 5.87 -16.85 -22.01
C THR A 401 5.17 -17.88 -21.13
N THR A 402 5.47 -17.88 -19.83
CA THR A 402 4.88 -18.83 -18.85
C THR A 402 3.37 -18.62 -18.72
N LEU A 403 2.90 -17.39 -18.62
CA LEU A 403 1.48 -17.05 -18.55
C LEU A 403 0.74 -17.45 -19.82
N THR A 404 1.32 -17.16 -20.98
CA THR A 404 0.72 -17.52 -22.28
C THR A 404 0.60 -19.03 -22.44
N ALA A 405 1.61 -19.79 -22.04
CA ALA A 405 1.57 -21.26 -22.03
C ALA A 405 0.47 -21.81 -21.11
N ALA A 406 0.14 -21.08 -20.04
CA ALA A 406 -0.96 -21.41 -19.12
C ALA A 406 -2.34 -20.91 -19.60
N GLY A 407 -2.44 -20.38 -20.81
CA GLY A 407 -3.69 -19.87 -21.37
C GLY A 407 -4.11 -18.49 -20.89
N ILE A 408 -3.22 -17.75 -20.23
CA ILE A 408 -3.44 -16.37 -19.77
C ILE A 408 -2.78 -15.42 -20.76
N ASN A 409 -3.56 -14.46 -21.30
CA ASN A 409 -3.05 -13.49 -22.26
C ASN A 409 -2.70 -12.16 -21.56
N PRO A 410 -1.42 -11.84 -21.31
CA PRO A 410 -1.04 -10.58 -20.66
C PRO A 410 -1.40 -9.31 -21.45
N ALA A 411 -1.66 -9.41 -22.76
CA ALA A 411 -2.10 -8.27 -23.56
C ALA A 411 -3.49 -7.76 -23.15
N THR A 412 -4.28 -8.58 -22.43
CA THR A 412 -5.60 -8.18 -21.89
C THR A 412 -5.51 -7.51 -20.53
N PHE A 413 -4.32 -7.45 -19.91
CA PHE A 413 -4.14 -6.81 -18.61
C PHE A 413 -4.39 -5.31 -18.67
N GLY A 414 -4.83 -4.76 -17.58
CA GLY A 414 -4.92 -3.33 -17.36
C GLY A 414 -3.55 -2.66 -17.59
N CYS A 415 -2.48 -3.23 -17.04
CA CYS A 415 -1.09 -2.91 -17.38
C CYS A 415 -0.14 -4.05 -17.03
N THR A 416 1.08 -3.96 -17.57
CA THR A 416 2.21 -4.87 -17.30
C THR A 416 3.46 -4.08 -16.89
N GLY A 417 3.30 -2.84 -16.41
CA GLY A 417 4.35 -1.92 -15.97
C GLY A 417 3.77 -0.59 -15.53
N GLY A 418 4.55 0.19 -14.80
CA GLY A 418 4.16 1.52 -14.29
C GLY A 418 3.68 1.53 -12.85
N HIS A 419 3.48 2.73 -12.30
CA HIS A 419 2.77 2.88 -11.03
C HIS A 419 1.25 2.75 -11.29
N VAL A 420 0.53 2.08 -10.40
CA VAL A 420 -0.93 1.91 -10.54
C VAL A 420 -1.64 2.75 -9.50
N VAL A 421 -2.56 3.61 -9.94
CA VAL A 421 -3.34 4.49 -9.05
C VAL A 421 -4.82 4.16 -9.17
N VAL A 422 -5.46 3.86 -8.04
CA VAL A 422 -6.92 3.82 -7.94
C VAL A 422 -7.37 5.13 -7.35
N ARG A 423 -8.11 5.94 -8.11
CA ARG A 423 -8.74 7.17 -7.64
C ARG A 423 -10.23 6.97 -7.50
N VAL A 424 -10.71 7.04 -6.26
CA VAL A 424 -12.12 6.87 -5.91
C VAL A 424 -12.76 8.24 -5.74
N ALA A 425 -13.86 8.48 -6.44
CA ALA A 425 -14.59 9.73 -6.35
C ALA A 425 -15.22 9.94 -4.97
N ASN A 426 -15.45 11.20 -4.65
CA ASN A 426 -16.12 11.58 -3.41
C ASN A 426 -17.41 10.77 -3.19
N GLY A 427 -17.54 10.21 -1.97
CA GLY A 427 -18.65 9.35 -1.57
C GLY A 427 -18.57 7.89 -2.04
N GLY A 428 -17.45 7.46 -2.69
CA GLY A 428 -17.18 6.06 -2.98
C GLY A 428 -18.16 5.39 -3.94
N LYS A 429 -18.72 6.12 -4.92
CA LYS A 429 -19.72 5.57 -5.87
C LYS A 429 -19.11 5.10 -7.19
N LYS A 430 -17.96 5.62 -7.54
CA LYS A 430 -17.22 5.31 -8.77
C LYS A 430 -15.74 5.51 -8.57
N TYR A 431 -14.93 4.85 -9.39
CA TYR A 431 -13.47 4.97 -9.34
C TYR A 431 -12.84 4.78 -10.72
N TRP A 432 -11.60 5.18 -10.85
CA TRP A 432 -10.73 4.95 -12.02
C TRP A 432 -9.49 4.20 -11.59
N VAL A 433 -8.94 3.44 -12.52
CA VAL A 433 -7.59 2.90 -12.40
C VAL A 433 -6.72 3.54 -13.45
N LEU A 434 -5.68 4.22 -13.01
CA LEU A 434 -4.75 4.97 -13.82
C LEU A 434 -3.38 4.29 -13.75
N VAL A 435 -2.66 4.30 -14.85
CA VAL A 435 -1.26 3.83 -14.87
C VAL A 435 -0.39 5.04 -15.15
N LEU A 436 0.60 5.24 -14.30
CA LEU A 436 1.57 6.33 -14.45
C LEU A 436 2.89 5.78 -14.94
N ASP A 437 3.55 6.56 -15.81
CA ASP A 437 4.89 6.25 -16.30
C ASP A 437 5.88 6.16 -15.12
N ASP A 438 6.69 5.13 -15.12
CA ASP A 438 7.73 4.87 -14.14
C ASP A 438 9.16 5.08 -14.69
N SER A 439 9.28 5.55 -15.93
CA SER A 439 10.55 5.80 -16.58
C SER A 439 11.22 7.10 -16.15
N ASP A 440 10.45 8.02 -15.59
CA ASP A 440 10.92 9.27 -15.02
C ASP A 440 10.05 9.72 -13.83
N GLU A 441 10.38 10.85 -13.20
CA GLU A 441 9.64 11.41 -12.06
C GLU A 441 8.57 12.43 -12.48
N GLN A 442 8.11 12.44 -13.72
CA GLN A 442 6.99 13.25 -14.17
C GLN A 442 5.64 12.56 -13.93
N TYR A 443 5.63 11.23 -13.77
CA TYR A 443 4.47 10.41 -13.46
C TYR A 443 3.26 10.68 -14.36
N LYS A 444 3.48 10.76 -15.68
CA LYS A 444 2.41 11.00 -16.65
C LYS A 444 1.45 9.84 -16.74
N VAL A 445 0.18 10.11 -16.91
CA VAL A 445 -0.85 9.10 -17.15
C VAL A 445 -0.61 8.46 -18.51
N VAL A 446 -0.32 7.17 -18.54
CA VAL A 446 -0.11 6.38 -19.77
C VAL A 446 -1.31 5.48 -20.09
N LYS A 447 -2.16 5.19 -19.11
CA LYS A 447 -3.40 4.42 -19.32
C LYS A 447 -4.46 4.82 -18.31
N LYS A 448 -5.72 4.74 -18.74
CA LYS A 448 -6.91 5.01 -17.92
C LYS A 448 -7.96 3.92 -18.15
N VAL A 449 -8.51 3.40 -17.07
CA VAL A 449 -9.67 2.51 -17.05
C VAL A 449 -10.72 3.11 -16.14
N GLY A 450 -11.96 3.17 -16.57
CA GLY A 450 -13.07 3.75 -15.81
C GLY A 450 -13.71 4.97 -16.49
N PRO A 451 -14.75 5.57 -15.82
CA PRO A 451 -15.17 5.25 -14.47
C PRO A 451 -15.77 3.83 -14.36
N LEU A 452 -15.46 3.16 -13.24
CA LEU A 452 -16.06 1.92 -12.81
C LEU A 452 -17.03 2.22 -11.66
N ALA A 453 -18.20 1.58 -11.66
CA ALA A 453 -19.17 1.76 -10.58
C ALA A 453 -18.76 0.92 -9.36
N CYS A 454 -18.97 1.45 -8.15
CA CYS A 454 -18.95 0.68 -6.90
C CYS A 454 -20.37 0.14 -6.63
N MET A 455 -20.47 -1.08 -6.11
CA MET A 455 -21.73 -1.80 -5.93
C MET A 455 -22.22 -1.82 -4.50
#